data_cb850a1879f5b19341945eabd1212b3c
#
_entry.id   cb850a1879f5b19341945eabd1212b3c
#
_cell.length_a   1.000
_cell.length_b   1.000
_cell.length_c   1.000
_cell.angle_alpha   90.00
_cell.angle_beta   90.00
_cell.angle_gamma   90.00
#
_symmetry.space_group_name_H-M   'P 1'
#
loop_
_entity.id
_entity.type
_entity.pdbx_description
1 polymer ?
#
loop_
_entity_poly.entity_id
_entity_poly.type
_entity_poly.pdbx_seq_one_letter_code
_entity_poly.pdbx_strand_id
1 'polypeptide(L)'
;MTVADRTRLDNFDATRAKAIAEARAEGAPADVATLDKVLAGDLLPLHSYKFDGDWRCRTIKIGGMAPKLVVYGWFKCRFHEDGAGLWLDKTTGSQRTRGLFYDDGETRMIYLGKSHYSYEKPGLYGDDPTRDQVAYAYRVGPKRARIEFPAPQYESLLDIIELERE
;
A
#
# COMPACT_ATOMS: atom_id res chain seq x y z
N MET A 1 12.01 -8.35 9.58
CA MET A 1 11.03 -8.84 8.57
C MET A 1 10.97 -10.36 8.66
N THR A 2 9.75 -10.92 8.69
CA THR A 2 9.55 -12.37 8.76
C THR A 2 9.96 -13.07 7.45
N VAL A 3 10.17 -14.40 7.52
CA VAL A 3 10.47 -15.21 6.32
C VAL A 3 9.30 -15.17 5.33
N ALA A 4 8.07 -15.25 5.83
CA ALA A 4 6.87 -15.18 4.99
C ALA A 4 6.77 -13.85 4.24
N ASP A 5 7.05 -12.73 4.89
CA ASP A 5 7.02 -11.42 4.25
C ASP A 5 8.16 -11.21 3.27
N ARG A 6 9.34 -11.76 3.57
CA ARG A 6 10.44 -11.81 2.60
C ARG A 6 10.03 -12.52 1.33
N THR A 7 9.39 -13.69 1.47
CA THR A 7 8.89 -14.46 0.32
C THR A 7 7.87 -13.69 -0.50
N ARG A 8 6.99 -12.91 0.15
CA ARG A 8 6.04 -12.03 -0.56
C ARG A 8 6.77 -10.99 -1.41
N LEU A 9 7.81 -10.37 -0.86
CA LEU A 9 8.61 -9.38 -1.61
C LEU A 9 9.44 -10.04 -2.72
N ASP A 10 10.01 -11.21 -2.48
CA ASP A 10 10.79 -11.94 -3.50
C ASP A 10 9.92 -12.32 -4.71
N ASN A 11 8.64 -12.56 -4.50
CA ASN A 11 7.67 -12.89 -5.55
C ASN A 11 6.87 -11.65 -6.05
N PHE A 12 7.25 -10.45 -5.65
CA PHE A 12 6.50 -9.23 -5.91
C PHE A 12 6.17 -9.03 -7.40
N ASP A 13 7.16 -9.09 -8.27
CA ASP A 13 6.97 -8.82 -9.69
C ASP A 13 6.00 -9.80 -10.35
N ALA A 14 6.13 -11.09 -10.06
CA ALA A 14 5.25 -12.13 -10.60
C ALA A 14 3.83 -11.99 -10.07
N THR A 15 3.67 -11.75 -8.77
CA THR A 15 2.37 -11.54 -8.12
C THR A 15 1.67 -10.31 -8.67
N ARG A 16 2.41 -9.21 -8.80
CA ARG A 16 1.92 -7.95 -9.35
C ARG A 16 1.43 -8.11 -10.81
N ALA A 17 2.24 -8.72 -11.65
CA ALA A 17 1.90 -8.95 -13.04
C ALA A 17 0.63 -9.77 -13.20
N LYS A 18 0.49 -10.84 -12.43
CA LYS A 18 -0.71 -11.69 -12.41
C LYS A 18 -1.95 -10.92 -11.94
N ALA A 19 -1.85 -10.20 -10.85
CA ALA A 19 -2.96 -9.41 -10.31
C ALA A 19 -3.48 -8.38 -11.31
N ILE A 20 -2.57 -7.61 -11.91
CA ILE A 20 -2.91 -6.58 -12.89
C ILE A 20 -3.54 -7.19 -14.15
N ALA A 21 -3.02 -8.32 -14.63
CA ALA A 21 -3.59 -9.02 -15.79
C ALA A 21 -5.05 -9.47 -15.51
N GLU A 22 -5.32 -10.05 -14.34
CA GLU A 22 -6.68 -10.44 -13.95
C GLU A 22 -7.62 -9.23 -13.85
N ALA A 23 -7.17 -8.15 -13.26
CA ALA A 23 -7.95 -6.92 -13.13
C ALA A 23 -8.30 -6.30 -14.49
N ARG A 24 -7.34 -6.24 -15.41
CA ARG A 24 -7.57 -5.70 -16.76
C ARG A 24 -8.48 -6.57 -17.60
N ALA A 25 -8.42 -7.89 -17.42
CA ALA A 25 -9.28 -8.82 -18.16
C ALA A 25 -10.74 -8.82 -17.68
N GLU A 26 -10.98 -8.65 -16.38
CA GLU A 26 -12.28 -8.89 -15.76
C GLU A 26 -12.82 -7.69 -14.95
N GLY A 27 -12.04 -6.63 -14.77
CA GLY A 27 -12.47 -5.43 -14.05
C GLY A 27 -13.46 -4.58 -14.83
N ALA A 28 -14.29 -3.82 -14.11
CA ALA A 28 -15.15 -2.82 -14.75
C ALA A 28 -14.30 -1.76 -15.45
N PRO A 29 -14.68 -1.30 -16.66
CA PRO A 29 -13.85 -0.37 -17.45
C PRO A 29 -13.45 0.91 -16.71
N ALA A 30 -14.34 1.51 -15.94
CA ALA A 30 -14.05 2.70 -15.16
C ALA A 30 -13.02 2.44 -14.06
N ASP A 31 -13.08 1.29 -13.41
CA ASP A 31 -12.12 0.89 -12.36
C ASP A 31 -10.75 0.55 -12.97
N VAL A 32 -10.72 -0.09 -14.14
CA VAL A 32 -9.48 -0.35 -14.88
C VAL A 32 -8.81 0.97 -15.27
N ALA A 33 -9.57 1.96 -15.74
CA ALA A 33 -9.05 3.28 -16.06
C ALA A 33 -8.46 3.98 -14.83
N THR A 34 -9.09 3.83 -13.67
CA THR A 34 -8.56 4.33 -12.39
C THR A 34 -7.25 3.62 -12.02
N LEU A 35 -7.22 2.30 -12.10
CA LEU A 35 -6.02 1.51 -11.83
C LEU A 35 -4.86 1.94 -12.73
N ASP A 36 -5.10 2.10 -14.03
CA ASP A 36 -4.07 2.52 -14.98
C ASP A 36 -3.50 3.90 -14.65
N LYS A 37 -4.32 4.83 -14.19
CA LYS A 37 -3.86 6.14 -13.70
C LYS A 37 -2.98 6.03 -12.45
N VAL A 38 -3.37 5.16 -11.51
CA VAL A 38 -2.62 4.93 -10.27
C VAL A 38 -1.25 4.32 -10.57
N LEU A 39 -1.17 3.42 -11.53
CA LEU A 39 0.07 2.74 -11.93
C LEU A 39 0.97 3.58 -12.83
N ALA A 40 0.44 4.63 -13.46
CA ALA A 40 1.18 5.49 -14.39
C ALA A 40 2.16 6.42 -13.66
N GLY A 41 3.08 6.99 -14.43
CA GLY A 41 4.06 7.96 -13.97
C GLY A 41 5.41 7.36 -13.63
N ASP A 42 6.42 8.21 -13.64
CA ASP A 42 7.77 7.83 -13.28
C ASP A 42 7.93 7.68 -11.78
N LEU A 43 8.79 6.76 -11.37
CA LEU A 43 9.17 6.63 -9.97
C LEU A 43 10.15 7.76 -9.63
N LEU A 44 9.80 8.56 -8.63
CA LEU A 44 10.58 9.74 -8.25
C LEU A 44 11.49 9.45 -7.04
N PRO A 45 12.63 10.14 -6.94
CA PRO A 45 13.52 10.04 -5.80
C PRO A 45 12.80 10.35 -4.49
N LEU A 46 13.12 9.60 -3.45
CA LEU A 46 12.51 9.71 -2.12
C LEU A 46 13.31 10.60 -1.19
N HIS A 47 14.61 10.71 -1.41
CA HIS A 47 15.49 11.57 -0.62
C HIS A 47 15.05 13.04 -0.71
N SER A 48 15.15 13.74 0.37
CA SER A 48 14.76 15.15 0.51
C SER A 48 13.26 15.45 0.38
N TYR A 49 12.42 14.47 0.05
CA TYR A 49 10.98 14.68 0.05
C TYR A 49 10.41 14.57 1.46
N LYS A 50 9.67 15.58 1.89
CA LYS A 50 9.02 15.59 3.19
C LYS A 50 7.60 15.04 3.08
N PHE A 51 7.40 13.85 3.59
CA PHE A 51 6.09 13.19 3.59
C PHE A 51 5.17 13.71 4.68
N ASP A 52 5.69 14.23 5.77
CA ASP A 52 4.92 14.69 6.93
C ASP A 52 3.66 15.45 6.55
N GLY A 53 2.56 15.12 7.21
CA GLY A 53 1.30 15.82 7.09
C GLY A 53 0.12 14.93 6.71
N ASP A 54 -0.97 15.60 6.35
CA ASP A 54 -2.24 14.96 6.06
C ASP A 54 -2.34 14.62 4.56
N TRP A 55 -2.82 13.41 4.31
CA TRP A 55 -3.02 12.85 2.99
C TRP A 55 -4.40 12.21 2.92
N ARG A 56 -4.97 12.16 1.74
CA ARG A 56 -6.08 11.25 1.49
C ARG A 56 -5.54 9.96 0.89
N CYS A 57 -6.21 8.85 1.20
CA CYS A 57 -5.81 7.54 0.73
C CYS A 57 -7.01 6.69 0.35
N ARG A 58 -6.85 5.83 -0.64
CA ARG A 58 -7.86 4.82 -0.98
C ARG A 58 -7.19 3.49 -1.27
N THR A 59 -7.89 2.42 -0.96
CA THR A 59 -7.45 1.06 -1.23
C THR A 59 -8.02 0.59 -2.57
N ILE A 60 -7.22 -0.12 -3.33
CA ILE A 60 -7.61 -0.82 -4.54
C ILE A 60 -7.21 -2.28 -4.35
N LYS A 61 -8.17 -3.19 -4.43
CA LYS A 61 -7.94 -4.65 -4.33
C LYS A 61 -7.94 -5.27 -5.72
N ILE A 62 -6.94 -6.08 -6.01
CA ILE A 62 -6.59 -6.49 -7.37
C ILE A 62 -6.33 -7.98 -7.43
N GLY A 63 -7.12 -8.68 -8.25
CA GLY A 63 -6.95 -10.10 -8.56
C GLY A 63 -7.27 -11.06 -7.42
N GLY A 64 -7.24 -12.36 -7.71
CA GLY A 64 -7.38 -13.45 -6.74
C GLY A 64 -8.79 -13.72 -6.23
N MET A 65 -9.63 -12.70 -6.17
CA MET A 65 -11.01 -12.75 -5.66
C MET A 65 -12.01 -12.42 -6.78
N ALA A 66 -13.30 -12.47 -6.47
CA ALA A 66 -14.38 -11.97 -7.32
C ALA A 66 -15.13 -10.85 -6.57
N PRO A 67 -15.29 -9.61 -7.14
CA PRO A 67 -14.74 -9.20 -8.44
C PRO A 67 -13.21 -9.06 -8.44
N LYS A 68 -12.59 -9.12 -9.63
CA LYS A 68 -11.12 -9.07 -9.80
C LYS A 68 -10.51 -7.69 -9.59
N LEU A 69 -11.32 -6.67 -9.45
CA LEU A 69 -10.89 -5.30 -9.20
C LEU A 69 -11.95 -4.57 -8.37
N VAL A 70 -11.54 -4.00 -7.26
CA VAL A 70 -12.40 -3.18 -6.39
C VAL A 70 -11.66 -1.90 -6.04
N VAL A 71 -12.21 -0.76 -6.44
CA VAL A 71 -11.72 0.57 -6.10
C VAL A 71 -12.60 1.13 -4.98
N TYR A 72 -12.02 1.30 -3.79
CA TYR A 72 -12.73 1.84 -2.64
C TYR A 72 -12.73 3.38 -2.64
N GLY A 73 -13.55 3.98 -1.79
CA GLY A 73 -13.59 5.42 -1.58
C GLY A 73 -12.37 5.96 -0.82
N TRP A 74 -12.27 7.29 -0.78
CA TRP A 74 -11.19 7.98 -0.11
C TRP A 74 -11.40 8.04 1.41
N PHE A 75 -10.30 7.84 2.13
CA PHE A 75 -10.17 7.99 3.57
C PHE A 75 -9.01 8.93 3.90
N LYS A 76 -8.77 9.16 5.18
CA LYS A 76 -7.67 9.98 5.66
C LYS A 76 -6.50 9.13 6.10
N CYS A 77 -5.31 9.56 5.72
CA CYS A 77 -4.03 9.03 6.15
C CYS A 77 -3.14 10.16 6.65
N ARG A 78 -2.17 9.80 7.48
CA ARG A 78 -1.18 10.75 7.98
C ARG A 78 0.20 10.14 7.94
N PHE A 79 1.15 10.86 7.39
CA PHE A 79 2.57 10.58 7.57
C PHE A 79 3.13 11.42 8.70
N HIS A 80 3.97 10.81 9.52
CA HIS A 80 4.75 11.53 10.54
C HIS A 80 6.12 10.90 10.72
N GLU A 81 7.08 11.70 11.15
CA GLU A 81 8.43 11.26 11.48
C GLU A 81 8.69 11.36 12.98
N ASP A 82 9.40 10.38 13.51
CA ASP A 82 9.91 10.39 14.89
C ASP A 82 11.30 9.73 14.93
N GLY A 83 11.82 9.46 16.12
CA GLY A 83 13.13 8.83 16.30
C GLY A 83 13.25 7.43 15.68
N ALA A 84 12.14 6.74 15.39
CA ALA A 84 12.13 5.43 14.74
C ALA A 84 12.13 5.53 13.20
N GLY A 85 11.67 6.65 12.64
CA GLY A 85 11.63 6.87 11.21
C GLY A 85 10.30 7.45 10.71
N LEU A 86 9.99 7.21 9.46
CA LEU A 86 8.78 7.66 8.80
C LEU A 86 7.64 6.63 9.01
N TRP A 87 6.53 7.11 9.55
CA TRP A 87 5.32 6.34 9.79
C TRP A 87 4.19 6.72 8.85
N LEU A 88 3.35 5.74 8.56
CA LEU A 88 2.01 5.96 8.00
C LEU A 88 0.96 5.45 8.97
N ASP A 89 -0.06 6.26 9.19
CA ASP A 89 -1.31 5.89 9.87
C ASP A 89 -2.50 6.14 8.95
N LYS A 90 -3.31 5.13 8.68
CA LYS A 90 -4.65 5.33 8.12
C LYS A 90 -5.58 5.63 9.28
N THR A 91 -6.11 6.85 9.33
CA THR A 91 -6.78 7.41 10.50
C THR A 91 -8.30 7.32 10.46
N THR A 92 -8.89 7.03 9.31
CA THR A 92 -10.33 6.84 9.15
C THR A 92 -10.66 5.54 8.43
N GLY A 93 -11.94 5.15 8.45
CA GLY A 93 -12.41 3.86 7.95
C GLY A 93 -12.37 2.77 9.01
N SER A 94 -13.06 1.66 8.75
CA SER A 94 -13.14 0.52 9.67
C SER A 94 -11.88 -0.33 9.69
N GLN A 95 -11.25 -0.49 8.52
CA GLN A 95 -9.98 -1.22 8.36
C GLN A 95 -8.84 -0.22 8.19
N ARG A 96 -7.86 -0.32 9.06
CA ARG A 96 -6.74 0.62 9.16
C ARG A 96 -5.41 -0.10 9.10
N THR A 97 -4.36 0.65 8.85
CA THR A 97 -2.97 0.19 8.89
C THR A 97 -2.08 1.22 9.56
N ARG A 98 -1.05 0.75 10.23
CA ARG A 98 0.03 1.58 10.77
C ARG A 98 1.35 0.87 10.54
N GLY A 99 2.36 1.60 10.10
CA GLY A 99 3.68 1.01 9.90
C GLY A 99 4.77 2.01 9.60
N LEU A 100 5.99 1.47 9.56
CA LEU A 100 7.24 2.18 9.31
C LEU A 100 7.74 1.91 7.89
N PHE A 101 8.41 2.91 7.34
CA PHE A 101 9.13 2.79 6.07
C PHE A 101 10.63 2.65 6.28
N TYR A 102 11.24 1.83 5.44
CA TYR A 102 12.69 1.60 5.40
C TYR A 102 13.20 1.82 3.99
N ASP A 103 14.35 2.45 3.86
CA ASP A 103 14.96 2.71 2.56
C ASP A 103 15.28 1.41 1.82
N ASP A 104 14.96 1.38 0.54
CA ASP A 104 15.26 0.27 -0.37
C ASP A 104 15.65 0.82 -1.75
N GLY A 105 16.68 1.62 -1.77
CA GLY A 105 17.19 2.31 -2.95
C GLY A 105 16.66 3.74 -3.09
N GLU A 106 16.87 4.32 -4.26
CA GLU A 106 16.62 5.75 -4.50
C GLU A 106 15.13 6.07 -4.64
N THR A 107 14.36 5.14 -5.24
CA THR A 107 12.97 5.37 -5.65
C THR A 107 11.96 4.45 -4.97
N ARG A 108 12.40 3.63 -4.01
CA ARG A 108 11.56 2.63 -3.35
C ARG A 108 11.83 2.59 -1.86
N MET A 109 10.78 2.35 -1.09
CA MET A 109 10.87 2.01 0.34
C MET A 109 10.16 0.68 0.58
N ILE A 110 10.53 0.00 1.66
CA ILE A 110 9.79 -1.13 2.21
C ILE A 110 8.92 -0.61 3.35
N TYR A 111 7.64 -0.95 3.32
CA TYR A 111 6.70 -0.72 4.39
C TYR A 111 6.55 -2.00 5.22
N LEU A 112 6.71 -1.89 6.52
CA LEU A 112 6.40 -2.94 7.49
C LEU A 112 5.37 -2.39 8.48
N GLY A 113 4.17 -2.94 8.43
CA GLY A 113 3.06 -2.46 9.23
C GLY A 113 2.18 -3.56 9.77
N LYS A 114 1.12 -3.14 10.41
CA LYS A 114 0.10 -4.02 10.98
C LYS A 114 -1.28 -3.47 10.67
N SER A 115 -2.16 -4.35 10.21
CA SER A 115 -3.58 -4.02 10.06
C SER A 115 -4.28 -4.04 11.42
N HIS A 116 -5.26 -3.16 11.57
CA HIS A 116 -6.13 -3.12 12.75
C HIS A 116 -7.49 -2.55 12.38
N TYR A 117 -8.49 -2.87 13.19
CA TYR A 117 -9.81 -2.25 13.09
C TYR A 117 -9.87 -0.92 13.84
N SER A 118 -10.87 -0.09 13.50
CA SER A 118 -11.04 1.25 14.08
C SER A 118 -11.20 1.26 15.61
N TYR A 119 -11.73 0.17 16.18
CA TYR A 119 -11.94 0.01 17.61
C TYR A 119 -10.74 -0.60 18.33
N GLU A 120 -9.68 -0.96 17.62
CA GLU A 120 -8.46 -1.53 18.18
C GLU A 120 -7.38 -0.46 18.33
N LYS A 121 -6.47 -0.67 19.27
CA LYS A 121 -5.25 0.14 19.33
C LYS A 121 -4.32 -0.29 18.19
N PRO A 122 -3.67 0.68 17.51
CA PRO A 122 -2.63 0.35 16.55
C PRO A 122 -1.52 -0.46 17.23
N GLY A 123 -1.10 -1.55 16.58
CA GLY A 123 0.03 -2.35 17.03
C GLY A 123 1.28 -2.08 16.18
N LEU A 124 2.29 -2.91 16.40
CA LEU A 124 3.54 -2.87 15.65
C LEU A 124 3.70 -4.12 14.79
N TYR A 125 4.45 -3.97 13.70
CA TYR A 125 4.89 -5.11 12.91
C TYR A 125 5.61 -6.13 13.81
N GLY A 126 5.25 -7.40 13.66
CA GLY A 126 5.80 -8.49 14.45
C GLY A 126 4.96 -8.90 15.67
N ASP A 127 3.99 -8.08 16.09
CA ASP A 127 3.13 -8.42 17.25
C ASP A 127 2.20 -9.58 16.94
N ASP A 128 1.71 -9.66 15.71
CA ASP A 128 0.75 -10.68 15.27
C ASP A 128 1.01 -10.99 13.78
N PRO A 129 1.66 -12.13 13.47
CA PRO A 129 1.96 -12.50 12.09
C PRO A 129 0.75 -12.57 11.15
N THR A 130 -0.45 -12.81 11.68
CA THR A 130 -1.67 -12.86 10.86
C THR A 130 -2.17 -11.50 10.43
N ARG A 131 -1.66 -10.44 11.02
CA ARG A 131 -1.99 -9.04 10.72
C ARG A 131 -0.81 -8.23 10.23
N ASP A 132 0.38 -8.83 10.21
CA ASP A 132 1.57 -8.20 9.64
C ASP A 132 1.37 -7.90 8.16
N GLN A 133 1.88 -6.76 7.74
CA GLN A 133 1.78 -6.28 6.36
C GLN A 133 3.16 -5.88 5.85
N VAL A 134 3.49 -6.30 4.64
CA VAL A 134 4.70 -5.90 3.93
C VAL A 134 4.32 -5.32 2.56
N ALA A 135 5.01 -4.26 2.15
CA ALA A 135 4.75 -3.62 0.87
C ALA A 135 5.97 -2.87 0.35
N TYR A 136 5.93 -2.57 -0.94
CA TYR A 136 6.80 -1.56 -1.53
C TYR A 136 6.06 -0.23 -1.69
N ALA A 137 6.75 0.86 -1.41
CA ALA A 137 6.21 2.20 -1.51
C ALA A 137 7.02 3.05 -2.50
N TYR A 138 6.29 3.88 -3.26
CA TYR A 138 6.83 4.70 -4.32
C TYR A 138 6.23 6.10 -4.27
N ARG A 139 7.04 7.09 -4.64
CA ARG A 139 6.56 8.43 -4.94
C ARG A 139 6.41 8.56 -6.46
N VAL A 140 5.24 8.99 -6.91
CA VAL A 140 4.90 9.03 -8.34
C VAL A 140 4.48 10.41 -8.85
N GLY A 141 4.57 11.41 -8.00
CA GLY A 141 4.26 12.80 -8.32
C GLY A 141 4.63 13.74 -7.18
N PRO A 142 4.52 15.07 -7.38
CA PRO A 142 4.82 16.05 -6.32
C PRO A 142 3.97 15.86 -5.06
N LYS A 143 2.74 15.39 -5.24
CA LYS A 143 1.75 15.18 -4.17
C LYS A 143 1.13 13.79 -4.23
N ARG A 144 1.79 12.82 -4.86
CA ARG A 144 1.25 11.49 -5.07
C ARG A 144 2.25 10.40 -4.69
N ALA A 145 1.75 9.39 -4.02
CA ALA A 145 2.48 8.18 -3.68
C ALA A 145 1.56 6.97 -3.79
N ARG A 146 2.13 5.78 -3.83
CA ARG A 146 1.39 4.53 -3.71
C ARG A 146 2.18 3.49 -2.94
N ILE A 147 1.45 2.61 -2.28
CA ILE A 147 2.01 1.48 -1.54
C ILE A 147 1.38 0.22 -2.10
N GLU A 148 2.19 -0.75 -2.51
CA GLU A 148 1.76 -1.97 -3.16
C GLU A 148 2.07 -3.17 -2.26
N PHE A 149 1.02 -3.87 -1.81
CA PHE A 149 1.06 -5.01 -0.88
C PHE A 149 0.91 -6.31 -1.67
N PRO A 150 2.00 -7.07 -1.92
CA PRO A 150 1.91 -8.34 -2.63
C PRO A 150 1.36 -9.44 -1.73
N ALA A 151 0.47 -10.26 -2.27
CA ALA A 151 -0.11 -11.41 -1.58
C ALA A 151 -0.56 -11.09 -0.14
N PRO A 152 -1.46 -10.10 0.04
CA PRO A 152 -1.94 -9.76 1.38
C PRO A 152 -2.57 -10.98 2.06
N GLN A 153 -2.73 -10.93 3.39
CA GLN A 153 -3.18 -12.07 4.20
C GLN A 153 -4.55 -12.60 3.75
N TYR A 154 -5.39 -11.75 3.18
CA TYR A 154 -6.78 -12.10 2.86
C TYR A 154 -7.18 -11.56 1.48
N GLU A 155 -8.02 -12.33 0.79
CA GLU A 155 -8.81 -11.98 -0.40
C GLU A 155 -8.02 -11.83 -1.71
N SER A 156 -7.29 -10.73 -1.88
CA SER A 156 -6.70 -10.33 -3.16
C SER A 156 -5.27 -10.85 -3.37
N LEU A 157 -4.78 -10.76 -4.61
CA LEU A 157 -3.37 -11.02 -4.94
C LEU A 157 -2.47 -9.80 -4.70
N LEU A 158 -3.03 -8.60 -4.87
CA LEU A 158 -2.32 -7.33 -4.68
C LEU A 158 -3.30 -6.31 -4.12
N ASP A 159 -2.91 -5.61 -3.08
CA ASP A 159 -3.59 -4.40 -2.64
C ASP A 159 -2.71 -3.19 -2.94
N ILE A 160 -3.33 -2.10 -3.36
CA ILE A 160 -2.67 -0.80 -3.50
C ILE A 160 -3.35 0.21 -2.58
N ILE A 161 -2.56 0.97 -1.85
CA ILE A 161 -3.02 2.22 -1.24
C ILE A 161 -2.49 3.36 -2.09
N GLU A 162 -3.39 4.06 -2.76
CA GLU A 162 -3.10 5.32 -3.44
C GLU A 162 -3.17 6.46 -2.43
N LEU A 163 -2.22 7.36 -2.50
CA LEU A 163 -2.07 8.49 -1.59
C LEU A 163 -1.94 9.79 -2.37
N GLU A 164 -2.73 10.78 -1.98
CA GLU A 164 -2.64 12.15 -2.49
C GLU A 164 -2.53 13.12 -1.31
N ARG A 165 -1.54 14.01 -1.39
CA ARG A 165 -1.36 15.04 -0.36
C ARG A 165 -2.46 16.09 -0.49
N GLU A 166 -3.07 16.40 0.63
CA GLU A 166 -4.04 17.48 0.74
C GLU A 166 -3.40 18.88 0.69
#